data_fb86e7dfab26c149cc1a49718eac8b50
#
_entry.id   fb86e7dfab26c149cc1a49718eac8b50
#
_cell.length_a   1.000
_cell.length_b   1.000
_cell.length_c   1.000
_cell.angle_alpha   90.00
_cell.angle_beta   90.00
_cell.angle_gamma   90.00
#
_symmetry.space_group_name_H-M   'P 1'
#
loop_
_entity.id
_entity.type
_entity.pdbx_description
1 polymer ?
#
loop_
_entity_poly.entity_id
_entity_poly.type
_entity_poly.pdbx_seq_one_letter_code
_entity_poly.pdbx_strand_id
1 'polypeptide(L)'
;MTRGLIALLSFCALLGAQTPDAKPVRLAIAGLVHGHVSGFLRSAQLRKDVEIVGVFDPDAALTARYAKANGFAAEILFQNLGTMLDRVHPEAVATFTSTSDHAMVVEACAARKIAVMMEKPLAVDNAQARVIQKAAATSGIAVMVNYETTWYKSHGEIWKLIKEQNAAGEIRRMVAMDGHQGPKEINVQPEFLAWLTDPAKNGAGALFDFGCYGANLMTWLMGNQRPVAVTAIAQSEKPGIYARVDDEATILVQYPKAQGVIEASWNWPYSRKDFEVYGEKGYAIATGGEGLRVRLPGQRAEETRKPGELPAAESDSISYLTGMARGKFKPSGLNSLENNVIVVEILQAARESVRTGRKVTMAAQ
;
A
#
# COMPACT_ATOMS: atom_id res chain seq x y z
N MET A 1 -50.50 0.41 60.40
CA MET A 1 -50.40 1.61 59.58
C MET A 1 -48.96 1.66 58.95
N THR A 2 -48.77 1.12 57.82
CA THR A 2 -47.44 1.07 57.09
C THR A 2 -47.62 1.80 55.80
N ARG A 3 -47.00 2.99 55.70
CA ARG A 3 -46.94 3.81 54.44
C ARG A 3 -45.89 3.28 53.54
N GLY A 4 -46.29 2.77 52.36
CA GLY A 4 -45.36 2.42 51.28
C GLY A 4 -44.89 3.65 50.51
N LEU A 5 -43.59 3.77 50.36
CA LEU A 5 -42.93 4.81 49.56
C LEU A 5 -42.75 4.26 48.12
N ILE A 6 -43.45 4.86 47.17
CA ILE A 6 -43.27 4.56 45.74
C ILE A 6 -42.14 5.46 45.22
N ALA A 7 -41.01 4.87 44.88
CA ALA A 7 -39.92 5.57 44.20
C ALA A 7 -40.21 5.61 42.70
N LEU A 8 -40.41 6.80 42.12
CA LEU A 8 -40.45 7.06 40.69
C LEU A 8 -39.02 7.04 40.16
N LEU A 9 -38.68 6.03 39.39
CA LEU A 9 -37.46 6.01 38.56
C LEU A 9 -37.70 6.81 37.29
N SER A 10 -37.13 8.02 37.23
CA SER A 10 -37.08 8.81 35.97
C SER A 10 -36.06 8.20 35.04
N PHE A 11 -36.53 7.61 33.95
CA PHE A 11 -35.73 7.13 32.84
C PHE A 11 -35.35 8.34 31.98
N CYS A 12 -34.14 8.91 32.19
CA CYS A 12 -33.57 9.86 31.26
C CYS A 12 -33.14 9.11 30.00
N ALA A 13 -33.95 9.20 28.93
CA ALA A 13 -33.55 8.80 27.61
C ALA A 13 -32.40 9.73 27.13
N LEU A 14 -31.18 9.23 27.13
CA LEU A 14 -30.06 9.84 26.42
C LEU A 14 -30.39 9.79 24.92
N LEU A 15 -31.00 10.86 24.41
CA LEU A 15 -31.03 11.16 22.98
C LEU A 15 -29.55 11.28 22.54
N GLY A 16 -29.04 10.25 21.90
CA GLY A 16 -27.75 10.31 21.24
C GLY A 16 -27.77 11.48 20.25
N ALA A 17 -27.05 12.55 20.56
CA ALA A 17 -26.80 13.62 19.63
C ALA A 17 -26.14 13.00 18.38
N GLN A 18 -26.87 12.90 17.28
CA GLN A 18 -26.28 12.64 15.96
C GLN A 18 -25.30 13.78 15.72
N THR A 19 -24.01 13.46 15.67
CA THR A 19 -23.00 14.39 15.19
C THR A 19 -23.42 14.84 13.80
N PRO A 20 -23.45 16.17 13.51
CA PRO A 20 -23.77 16.65 12.17
C PRO A 20 -22.90 15.90 11.17
N ASP A 21 -23.50 15.42 10.07
CA ASP A 21 -22.77 14.75 8.99
C ASP A 21 -21.56 15.62 8.60
N ALA A 22 -20.36 15.14 8.93
CA ALA A 22 -19.15 15.87 8.57
C ALA A 22 -19.13 16.03 7.05
N LYS A 23 -18.83 17.25 6.54
CA LYS A 23 -18.74 17.49 5.10
C LYS A 23 -17.83 16.44 4.45
N PRO A 24 -18.17 15.95 3.23
CA PRO A 24 -17.29 15.02 2.53
C PRO A 24 -15.85 15.56 2.40
N VAL A 25 -14.86 14.68 2.45
CA VAL A 25 -13.47 15.04 2.16
C VAL A 25 -13.36 15.37 0.68
N ARG A 26 -12.85 16.55 0.36
CA ARG A 26 -12.60 16.99 -1.01
C ARG A 26 -11.35 16.29 -1.55
N LEU A 27 -11.54 15.34 -2.45
CA LEU A 27 -10.50 14.46 -2.99
C LEU A 27 -10.21 14.82 -4.44
N ALA A 28 -8.94 15.02 -4.80
CA ALA A 28 -8.52 15.08 -6.19
C ALA A 28 -7.75 13.82 -6.59
N ILE A 29 -7.88 13.45 -7.86
CA ILE A 29 -7.21 12.31 -8.48
C ILE A 29 -6.09 12.83 -9.36
N ALA A 30 -4.86 12.37 -9.15
CA ALA A 30 -3.70 12.73 -9.94
C ALA A 30 -3.16 11.53 -10.72
N GLY A 31 -3.34 11.55 -12.04
CA GLY A 31 -3.00 10.47 -12.96
C GLY A 31 -4.09 9.41 -13.10
N LEU A 32 -4.16 8.84 -14.29
CA LEU A 32 -5.17 7.84 -14.68
C LEU A 32 -4.52 6.59 -15.31
N VAL A 33 -3.19 6.51 -15.29
CA VAL A 33 -2.45 5.44 -15.98
C VAL A 33 -2.25 4.17 -15.15
N HIS A 34 -2.49 4.21 -13.83
CA HIS A 34 -2.34 3.03 -12.96
C HIS A 34 -3.61 2.17 -12.99
N GLY A 35 -3.45 0.84 -13.07
CA GLY A 35 -4.57 -0.10 -13.19
C GLY A 35 -5.61 -0.03 -12.06
N HIS A 36 -5.21 0.36 -10.87
CA HIS A 36 -6.09 0.43 -9.70
C HIS A 36 -7.06 1.62 -9.71
N VAL A 37 -6.81 2.66 -10.55
CA VAL A 37 -7.64 3.87 -10.57
C VAL A 37 -9.12 3.58 -10.80
N SER A 38 -9.46 2.65 -11.70
CA SER A 38 -10.87 2.32 -12.02
C SER A 38 -11.62 1.74 -10.82
N GLY A 39 -10.95 0.88 -10.04
CA GLY A 39 -11.50 0.32 -8.80
C GLY A 39 -11.68 1.38 -7.72
N PHE A 40 -10.67 2.21 -7.54
CA PHE A 40 -10.70 3.31 -6.57
C PHE A 40 -11.81 4.32 -6.86
N LEU A 41 -11.94 4.78 -8.11
CA LEU A 41 -12.98 5.71 -8.52
C LEU A 41 -14.39 5.16 -8.26
N ARG A 42 -14.62 3.89 -8.62
CA ARG A 42 -15.89 3.21 -8.37
C ARG A 42 -16.22 3.14 -6.87
N SER A 43 -15.23 2.80 -6.05
CA SER A 43 -15.40 2.73 -4.60
C SER A 43 -15.66 4.12 -4.00
N ALA A 44 -14.93 5.15 -4.44
CA ALA A 44 -15.10 6.52 -3.98
C ALA A 44 -16.51 7.09 -4.32
N GLN A 45 -17.01 6.83 -5.53
CA GLN A 45 -18.33 7.30 -5.95
C GLN A 45 -19.50 6.66 -5.17
N LEU A 46 -19.32 5.49 -4.59
CA LEU A 46 -20.33 4.84 -3.74
C LEU A 46 -20.39 5.41 -2.31
N ARG A 47 -19.44 6.27 -1.94
CA ARG A 47 -19.30 6.81 -0.58
C ARG A 47 -19.92 8.20 -0.47
N LYS A 48 -20.36 8.54 0.74
CA LYS A 48 -20.90 9.86 1.10
C LYS A 48 -19.88 10.73 1.85
N ASP A 49 -18.79 10.15 2.32
CA ASP A 49 -17.76 10.81 3.11
C ASP A 49 -16.58 11.36 2.27
N VAL A 50 -16.62 11.14 0.93
CA VAL A 50 -15.68 11.72 -0.03
C VAL A 50 -16.41 12.35 -1.21
N GLU A 51 -15.82 13.41 -1.76
CA GLU A 51 -16.26 14.08 -2.99
C GLU A 51 -15.07 14.24 -3.92
N ILE A 52 -15.16 13.69 -5.14
CA ILE A 52 -14.13 13.88 -6.17
C ILE A 52 -14.30 15.26 -6.78
N VAL A 53 -13.37 16.18 -6.48
CA VAL A 53 -13.46 17.60 -6.89
C VAL A 53 -12.53 17.96 -8.05
N GLY A 54 -11.62 17.07 -8.43
CA GLY A 54 -10.68 17.28 -9.54
C GLY A 54 -10.08 15.97 -10.01
N VAL A 55 -9.86 15.87 -11.32
CA VAL A 55 -9.21 14.73 -11.97
C VAL A 55 -8.17 15.28 -12.94
N PHE A 56 -6.93 14.88 -12.73
CA PHE A 56 -5.78 15.30 -13.54
C PHE A 56 -5.18 14.11 -14.28
N ASP A 57 -4.97 14.28 -15.57
CA ASP A 57 -4.00 13.51 -16.36
C ASP A 57 -3.51 14.38 -17.51
N PRO A 58 -2.22 14.35 -17.90
CA PRO A 58 -1.72 15.13 -19.02
C PRO A 58 -2.29 14.68 -20.38
N ASP A 59 -2.76 13.43 -20.48
CA ASP A 59 -3.42 12.90 -21.68
C ASP A 59 -4.92 13.27 -21.67
N ALA A 60 -5.30 14.22 -22.53
CA ALA A 60 -6.68 14.66 -22.66
C ALA A 60 -7.62 13.57 -23.17
N ALA A 61 -7.14 12.64 -24.01
CA ALA A 61 -7.94 11.52 -24.50
C ALA A 61 -8.23 10.51 -23.38
N LEU A 62 -7.23 10.25 -22.53
CA LEU A 62 -7.36 9.40 -21.35
C LEU A 62 -8.35 10.05 -20.35
N THR A 63 -8.18 11.34 -20.07
CA THR A 63 -9.08 12.09 -19.20
C THR A 63 -10.54 12.04 -19.70
N ALA A 64 -10.76 12.25 -21.01
CA ALA A 64 -12.10 12.18 -21.61
C ALA A 64 -12.71 10.77 -21.51
N ARG A 65 -11.92 9.72 -21.70
CA ARG A 65 -12.36 8.33 -21.57
C ARG A 65 -12.83 8.02 -20.15
N TYR A 66 -12.07 8.42 -19.15
CA TYR A 66 -12.43 8.22 -17.74
C TYR A 66 -13.62 9.09 -17.33
N ALA A 67 -13.71 10.33 -17.83
CA ALA A 67 -14.85 11.20 -17.58
C ALA A 67 -16.16 10.57 -18.10
N LYS A 68 -16.15 10.06 -19.33
CA LYS A 68 -17.31 9.36 -19.91
C LYS A 68 -17.69 8.12 -19.09
N ALA A 69 -16.69 7.32 -18.67
CA ALA A 69 -16.93 6.08 -17.94
C ALA A 69 -17.48 6.31 -16.51
N ASN A 70 -17.14 7.43 -15.89
CA ASN A 70 -17.45 7.73 -14.48
C ASN A 70 -18.49 8.88 -14.33
N GLY A 71 -18.96 9.47 -15.41
CA GLY A 71 -19.93 10.58 -15.37
C GLY A 71 -19.34 11.88 -14.81
N PHE A 72 -18.03 12.12 -14.97
CA PHE A 72 -17.41 13.35 -14.49
C PHE A 72 -17.75 14.54 -15.36
N ALA A 73 -18.10 15.65 -14.72
CA ALA A 73 -18.35 16.93 -15.39
C ALA A 73 -17.02 17.54 -15.92
N ALA A 74 -17.09 18.28 -17.01
CA ALA A 74 -15.90 18.84 -17.65
C ALA A 74 -15.11 19.81 -16.74
N GLU A 75 -15.80 20.47 -15.82
CA GLU A 75 -15.26 21.47 -14.91
C GLU A 75 -14.25 20.91 -13.91
N ILE A 76 -14.28 19.61 -13.63
CA ILE A 76 -13.34 18.94 -12.73
C ILE A 76 -12.19 18.23 -13.47
N LEU A 77 -12.09 18.36 -14.80
CA LEU A 77 -11.06 17.71 -15.61
C LEU A 77 -9.92 18.68 -15.91
N PHE A 78 -8.69 18.22 -15.68
CA PHE A 78 -7.50 19.05 -15.81
C PHE A 78 -6.35 18.30 -16.51
N GLN A 79 -5.58 19.01 -17.36
CA GLN A 79 -4.33 18.53 -17.97
C GLN A 79 -3.09 19.11 -17.31
N ASN A 80 -3.24 19.97 -16.28
CA ASN A 80 -2.15 20.50 -15.48
C ASN A 80 -2.45 20.32 -13.99
N LEU A 81 -1.55 19.62 -13.29
CA LEU A 81 -1.69 19.29 -11.87
C LEU A 81 -1.77 20.56 -11.00
N GLY A 82 -0.84 21.50 -11.21
CA GLY A 82 -0.80 22.75 -10.43
C GLY A 82 -2.11 23.54 -10.56
N THR A 83 -2.60 23.71 -11.80
CA THR A 83 -3.86 24.38 -12.07
C THR A 83 -5.05 23.68 -11.38
N MET A 84 -5.09 22.35 -11.40
CA MET A 84 -6.10 21.59 -10.65
C MET A 84 -6.06 21.92 -9.17
N LEU A 85 -4.90 21.75 -8.55
CA LEU A 85 -4.73 21.94 -7.10
C LEU A 85 -5.10 23.35 -6.66
N ASP A 86 -4.69 24.37 -7.46
CA ASP A 86 -4.96 25.79 -7.17
C ASP A 86 -6.45 26.16 -7.39
N ARG A 87 -7.16 25.46 -8.28
CA ARG A 87 -8.57 25.76 -8.55
C ARG A 87 -9.53 25.05 -7.61
N VAL A 88 -9.26 23.75 -7.31
CA VAL A 88 -10.23 22.96 -6.55
C VAL A 88 -9.92 22.87 -5.06
N HIS A 89 -8.70 23.26 -4.61
CA HIS A 89 -8.26 23.23 -3.21
C HIS A 89 -8.68 21.93 -2.49
N PRO A 90 -8.17 20.77 -2.90
CA PRO A 90 -8.56 19.49 -2.30
C PRO A 90 -7.93 19.34 -0.89
N GLU A 91 -8.56 18.55 -0.02
CA GLU A 91 -7.98 18.17 1.29
C GLU A 91 -6.97 17.04 1.14
N ALA A 92 -7.16 16.19 0.11
CA ALA A 92 -6.25 15.10 -0.22
C ALA A 92 -6.17 14.85 -1.72
N VAL A 93 -5.05 14.28 -2.14
CA VAL A 93 -4.82 13.76 -3.49
C VAL A 93 -4.56 12.26 -3.41
N ALA A 94 -5.26 11.49 -4.25
CA ALA A 94 -4.91 10.09 -4.54
C ALA A 94 -4.20 10.04 -5.90
N THR A 95 -2.94 9.56 -5.93
CA THR A 95 -2.17 9.50 -7.18
C THR A 95 -2.15 8.10 -7.78
N PHE A 96 -2.45 8.06 -9.08
CA PHE A 96 -2.47 6.88 -9.94
C PHE A 96 -1.60 7.12 -11.19
N THR A 97 -0.49 7.81 -11.00
CA THR A 97 0.55 8.00 -12.03
C THR A 97 1.44 6.78 -12.16
N SER A 98 2.45 6.83 -13.04
CA SER A 98 3.57 5.89 -12.98
C SER A 98 4.37 6.10 -11.69
N THR A 99 5.10 5.06 -11.24
CA THR A 99 5.93 5.16 -10.03
C THR A 99 6.96 6.30 -10.11
N SER A 100 7.53 6.55 -11.31
CA SER A 100 8.50 7.63 -11.52
C SER A 100 7.92 9.03 -11.30
N ASP A 101 6.61 9.20 -11.38
CA ASP A 101 5.95 10.50 -11.27
C ASP A 101 5.45 10.81 -9.85
N HIS A 102 5.57 9.88 -8.91
CA HIS A 102 5.13 10.07 -7.52
C HIS A 102 5.78 11.29 -6.85
N ALA A 103 7.09 11.48 -7.05
CA ALA A 103 7.81 12.60 -6.44
C ALA A 103 7.25 13.95 -6.90
N MET A 104 6.97 14.12 -8.19
CA MET A 104 6.39 15.34 -8.76
C MET A 104 5.02 15.67 -8.14
N VAL A 105 4.17 14.65 -7.97
CA VAL A 105 2.85 14.84 -7.33
C VAL A 105 3.01 15.26 -5.87
N VAL A 106 3.90 14.59 -5.12
CA VAL A 106 4.13 14.93 -3.70
C VAL A 106 4.69 16.33 -3.54
N GLU A 107 5.64 16.77 -4.37
CA GLU A 107 6.19 18.12 -4.32
C GLU A 107 5.10 19.19 -4.61
N ALA A 108 4.25 18.95 -5.63
CA ALA A 108 3.14 19.84 -5.95
C ALA A 108 2.11 19.97 -4.81
N CYS A 109 1.80 18.85 -4.15
CA CYS A 109 0.90 18.80 -2.99
C CYS A 109 1.55 19.40 -1.74
N ALA A 110 2.84 19.15 -1.52
CA ALA A 110 3.61 19.69 -0.38
C ALA A 110 3.63 21.23 -0.38
N ALA A 111 3.79 21.86 -1.56
CA ALA A 111 3.74 23.31 -1.71
C ALA A 111 2.38 23.92 -1.29
N ARG A 112 1.32 23.11 -1.25
CA ARG A 112 -0.07 23.52 -0.94
C ARG A 112 -0.62 22.92 0.35
N LYS A 113 0.20 22.21 1.11
CA LYS A 113 -0.19 21.54 2.38
C LYS A 113 -1.29 20.50 2.21
N ILE A 114 -1.32 19.80 1.08
CA ILE A 114 -2.33 18.79 0.74
C ILE A 114 -1.79 17.39 1.08
N ALA A 115 -2.59 16.56 1.76
CA ALA A 115 -2.26 15.18 2.06
C ALA A 115 -2.25 14.31 0.79
N VAL A 116 -1.38 13.28 0.74
CA VAL A 116 -1.21 12.44 -0.45
C VAL A 116 -1.31 10.95 -0.11
N MET A 117 -2.13 10.24 -0.84
CA MET A 117 -2.05 8.80 -1.01
C MET A 117 -1.41 8.50 -2.37
N MET A 118 -0.44 7.60 -2.41
CA MET A 118 0.12 7.10 -3.67
C MET A 118 0.04 5.58 -3.75
N GLU A 119 0.02 5.06 -4.98
CA GLU A 119 0.15 3.65 -5.24
C GLU A 119 1.58 3.14 -4.96
N LYS A 120 1.68 1.84 -4.77
CA LYS A 120 2.96 1.15 -4.56
C LYS A 120 3.76 0.99 -5.88
N PRO A 121 5.08 0.85 -5.81
CA PRO A 121 5.94 1.21 -4.69
C PRO A 121 6.11 2.72 -4.53
N LEU A 122 6.66 3.16 -3.40
CA LEU A 122 6.88 4.59 -3.11
C LEU A 122 7.62 5.33 -4.22
N ALA A 123 8.66 4.74 -4.79
CA ALA A 123 9.53 5.36 -5.79
C ALA A 123 10.33 4.31 -6.58
N VAL A 124 10.90 4.70 -7.71
CA VAL A 124 11.74 3.83 -8.56
C VAL A 124 13.19 3.70 -8.05
N ASP A 125 13.61 4.58 -7.15
CA ASP A 125 14.95 4.57 -6.56
C ASP A 125 15.02 5.39 -5.24
N ASN A 126 16.18 5.27 -4.56
CA ASN A 126 16.44 5.98 -3.32
C ASN A 126 16.49 7.52 -3.48
N ALA A 127 16.85 8.02 -4.64
CA ALA A 127 16.92 9.48 -4.87
C ALA A 127 15.51 10.08 -4.84
N GLN A 128 14.57 9.47 -5.57
CA GLN A 128 13.17 9.89 -5.56
C GLN A 128 12.50 9.67 -4.19
N ALA A 129 12.77 8.54 -3.51
CA ALA A 129 12.26 8.31 -2.16
C ALA A 129 12.71 9.41 -1.19
N ARG A 130 13.95 9.87 -1.28
CA ARG A 130 14.45 11.01 -0.47
C ARG A 130 13.79 12.33 -0.82
N VAL A 131 13.48 12.59 -2.10
CA VAL A 131 12.72 13.79 -2.51
C VAL A 131 11.35 13.79 -1.86
N ILE A 132 10.62 12.67 -1.93
CA ILE A 132 9.30 12.51 -1.31
C ILE A 132 9.38 12.70 0.20
N GLN A 133 10.33 12.04 0.87
CA GLN A 133 10.52 12.14 2.31
C GLN A 133 10.83 13.58 2.75
N LYS A 134 11.74 14.27 2.02
CA LYS A 134 12.09 15.67 2.30
C LYS A 134 10.91 16.60 2.09
N ALA A 135 10.17 16.46 0.99
CA ALA A 135 9.00 17.29 0.70
C ALA A 135 7.93 17.14 1.79
N ALA A 136 7.61 15.91 2.20
CA ALA A 136 6.67 15.63 3.27
C ALA A 136 7.12 16.21 4.62
N ALA A 137 8.39 15.99 5.00
CA ALA A 137 8.94 16.48 6.26
C ALA A 137 8.97 18.02 6.33
N THR A 138 9.43 18.70 5.25
CA THR A 138 9.53 20.16 5.20
C THR A 138 8.17 20.83 5.22
N SER A 139 7.19 20.26 4.53
CA SER A 139 5.83 20.81 4.46
C SER A 139 4.94 20.40 5.63
N GLY A 140 5.25 19.29 6.30
CA GLY A 140 4.43 18.70 7.36
C GLY A 140 3.18 18.00 6.84
N ILE A 141 3.09 17.67 5.55
CA ILE A 141 1.94 16.93 5.00
C ILE A 141 2.01 15.45 5.37
N ALA A 142 0.85 14.83 5.48
CA ALA A 142 0.74 13.39 5.58
C ALA A 142 0.84 12.75 4.19
N VAL A 143 1.71 11.74 4.07
CA VAL A 143 1.90 10.96 2.83
C VAL A 143 1.81 9.48 3.18
N MET A 144 0.96 8.74 2.47
CA MET A 144 0.81 7.30 2.63
C MET A 144 1.05 6.56 1.31
N VAL A 145 1.55 5.34 1.41
CA VAL A 145 1.66 4.41 0.28
C VAL A 145 0.59 3.33 0.40
N ASN A 146 -0.16 3.13 -0.67
CA ASN A 146 -1.27 2.20 -0.72
C ASN A 146 -0.83 0.84 -1.26
N TYR A 147 -0.92 -0.18 -0.43
CA TYR A 147 -0.79 -1.58 -0.85
C TYR A 147 -2.12 -2.28 -0.65
N GLU A 148 -2.52 -3.13 -1.58
CA GLU A 148 -3.68 -4.00 -1.41
C GLU A 148 -3.56 -4.85 -0.13
N THR A 149 -2.37 -5.37 0.12
CA THR A 149 -2.06 -6.23 1.27
C THR A 149 -2.13 -5.53 2.63
N THR A 150 -2.10 -4.20 2.66
CA THR A 150 -2.34 -3.45 3.91
C THR A 150 -3.73 -3.73 4.47
N TRP A 151 -4.71 -3.92 3.61
CA TRP A 151 -6.12 -4.12 3.96
C TRP A 151 -6.49 -5.59 4.15
N TYR A 152 -5.51 -6.49 4.21
CA TYR A 152 -5.72 -7.90 4.47
C TYR A 152 -5.87 -8.17 5.97
N LYS A 153 -7.01 -8.72 6.38
CA LYS A 153 -7.30 -9.07 7.79
C LYS A 153 -6.30 -10.09 8.33
N SER A 154 -5.85 -11.02 7.48
CA SER A 154 -4.82 -12.01 7.81
C SER A 154 -3.51 -11.38 8.26
N HIS A 155 -3.10 -10.28 7.63
CA HIS A 155 -1.88 -9.55 8.02
C HIS A 155 -2.06 -8.82 9.37
N GLY A 156 -3.23 -8.20 9.60
CA GLY A 156 -3.56 -7.63 10.90
C GLY A 156 -3.50 -8.66 12.03
N GLU A 157 -3.99 -9.87 11.77
CA GLU A 157 -3.93 -10.94 12.77
C GLU A 157 -2.50 -11.49 12.96
N ILE A 158 -1.68 -11.58 11.89
CA ILE A 158 -0.24 -11.89 12.01
C ILE A 158 0.46 -10.86 12.90
N TRP A 159 0.22 -9.57 12.71
CA TRP A 159 0.78 -8.53 13.55
C TRP A 159 0.44 -8.74 15.02
N LYS A 160 -0.84 -8.95 15.31
CA LYS A 160 -1.32 -9.20 16.66
C LYS A 160 -0.65 -10.40 17.31
N LEU A 161 -0.58 -11.53 16.61
CA LEU A 161 0.04 -12.76 17.12
C LEU A 161 1.55 -12.61 17.31
N ILE A 162 2.25 -12.04 16.34
CA ILE A 162 3.70 -12.01 16.31
C ILE A 162 4.27 -10.83 17.12
N LYS A 163 3.70 -9.62 16.94
CA LYS A 163 4.27 -8.40 17.54
C LYS A 163 3.65 -8.02 18.87
N GLU A 164 2.33 -8.12 19.02
CA GLU A 164 1.66 -7.71 20.26
C GLU A 164 1.71 -8.83 21.31
N GLN A 165 1.43 -10.06 20.89
CA GLN A 165 1.36 -11.23 21.80
C GLN A 165 2.69 -11.97 21.91
N ASN A 166 3.66 -11.74 21.00
CA ASN A 166 4.92 -12.50 20.90
C ASN A 166 4.68 -14.03 20.93
N ALA A 167 3.59 -14.49 20.32
CA ALA A 167 3.11 -15.85 20.42
C ALA A 167 4.06 -16.90 19.80
N ALA A 168 4.79 -16.51 18.75
CA ALA A 168 5.78 -17.36 18.07
C ALA A 168 7.22 -17.15 18.53
N GLY A 169 7.50 -16.24 19.46
CA GLY A 169 8.85 -15.84 19.84
C GLY A 169 9.54 -14.95 18.81
N GLU A 170 10.89 -14.82 18.88
CA GLU A 170 11.63 -14.00 17.92
C GLU A 170 11.47 -14.54 16.49
N ILE A 171 11.25 -13.63 15.53
CA ILE A 171 11.16 -13.96 14.12
C ILE A 171 12.49 -14.52 13.63
N ARG A 172 12.45 -15.67 12.93
CA ARG A 172 13.62 -16.34 12.34
C ARG A 172 13.58 -16.34 10.83
N ARG A 173 12.38 -16.49 10.25
CA ARG A 173 12.20 -16.53 8.81
C ARG A 173 10.87 -15.93 8.40
N MET A 174 10.87 -15.26 7.24
CA MET A 174 9.68 -14.76 6.57
C MET A 174 9.72 -15.18 5.10
N VAL A 175 8.57 -15.52 4.52
CA VAL A 175 8.44 -15.83 3.09
C VAL A 175 7.23 -15.07 2.55
N ALA A 176 7.43 -14.30 1.50
CA ALA A 176 6.35 -13.65 0.77
C ALA A 176 6.26 -14.25 -0.64
N MET A 177 5.07 -14.56 -1.08
CA MET A 177 4.80 -15.13 -2.39
C MET A 177 3.75 -14.24 -3.08
N ASP A 178 4.21 -13.37 -3.98
CA ASP A 178 3.39 -12.37 -4.65
C ASP A 178 3.52 -12.49 -6.16
N GLY A 179 2.43 -12.78 -6.86
CA GLY A 179 2.48 -12.92 -8.31
C GLY A 179 1.14 -13.26 -8.96
N HIS A 180 1.15 -13.24 -10.28
CA HIS A 180 0.06 -13.65 -11.15
C HIS A 180 0.61 -14.02 -12.54
N GLN A 181 -0.29 -14.21 -13.54
CA GLN A 181 0.07 -14.67 -14.89
C GLN A 181 0.92 -13.67 -15.68
N GLY A 182 0.90 -12.41 -15.29
CA GLY A 182 1.54 -11.30 -15.96
C GLY A 182 0.53 -10.22 -16.36
N PRO A 183 0.95 -8.94 -16.40
CA PRO A 183 0.03 -7.83 -16.65
C PRO A 183 -0.62 -7.88 -18.03
N LYS A 184 0.09 -8.34 -19.06
CA LYS A 184 -0.47 -8.52 -20.41
C LYS A 184 -1.48 -9.66 -20.45
N GLU A 185 -1.19 -10.77 -19.79
CA GLU A 185 -2.02 -11.98 -19.75
C GLU A 185 -3.34 -11.76 -18.99
N ILE A 186 -3.34 -10.90 -18.00
CA ILE A 186 -4.57 -10.52 -17.28
C ILE A 186 -5.27 -9.30 -17.88
N ASN A 187 -4.85 -8.85 -19.08
CA ASN A 187 -5.46 -7.75 -19.84
C ASN A 187 -5.55 -6.44 -19.06
N VAL A 188 -4.45 -6.02 -18.39
CA VAL A 188 -4.41 -4.67 -17.81
C VAL A 188 -4.54 -3.60 -18.91
N GLN A 189 -4.94 -2.40 -18.53
CA GLN A 189 -5.10 -1.29 -19.45
C GLN A 189 -3.78 -1.00 -20.21
N PRO A 190 -3.84 -0.65 -21.51
CA PRO A 190 -2.65 -0.37 -22.31
C PRO A 190 -1.71 0.67 -21.73
N GLU A 191 -2.26 1.74 -21.16
CA GLU A 191 -1.49 2.80 -20.48
C GLU A 191 -0.77 2.28 -19.24
N PHE A 192 -1.38 1.36 -18.49
CA PHE A 192 -0.75 0.72 -17.34
C PHE A 192 0.39 -0.19 -17.78
N LEU A 193 0.13 -1.07 -18.76
CA LEU A 193 1.14 -1.97 -19.30
C LEU A 193 2.36 -1.20 -19.83
N ALA A 194 2.12 -0.09 -20.52
CA ALA A 194 3.18 0.70 -21.17
C ALA A 194 4.23 1.22 -20.18
N TRP A 195 3.81 1.72 -19.00
CA TRP A 195 4.78 2.21 -18.03
C TRP A 195 5.27 1.11 -17.06
N LEU A 196 4.44 0.11 -16.76
CA LEU A 196 4.80 -0.98 -15.86
C LEU A 196 5.96 -1.83 -16.44
N THR A 197 6.02 -1.94 -17.77
CA THR A 197 7.07 -2.65 -18.50
C THR A 197 8.22 -1.73 -18.95
N ASP A 198 8.26 -0.48 -18.49
CA ASP A 198 9.37 0.45 -18.70
C ASP A 198 10.21 0.57 -17.41
N PRO A 199 11.46 0.08 -17.38
CA PRO A 199 12.30 0.13 -16.20
C PRO A 199 12.60 1.56 -15.69
N ALA A 200 12.52 2.58 -16.56
CA ALA A 200 12.66 3.97 -16.15
C ALA A 200 11.44 4.49 -15.35
N LYS A 201 10.26 3.90 -15.60
CA LYS A 201 8.99 4.32 -14.99
C LYS A 201 8.56 3.47 -13.81
N ASN A 202 8.91 2.18 -13.80
CA ASN A 202 8.57 1.23 -12.74
C ASN A 202 9.75 0.85 -11.85
N GLY A 203 11.00 1.04 -12.33
CA GLY A 203 12.23 0.63 -11.62
C GLY A 203 12.78 -0.72 -12.10
N ALA A 204 11.91 -1.70 -12.33
CA ALA A 204 12.17 -3.03 -12.90
C ALA A 204 10.84 -3.62 -13.37
N GLY A 205 10.76 -4.94 -13.59
CA GLY A 205 9.54 -5.68 -13.83
C GLY A 205 8.89 -6.23 -12.56
N ALA A 206 8.71 -7.55 -12.51
CA ALA A 206 8.13 -8.26 -11.37
C ALA A 206 8.90 -7.99 -10.07
N LEU A 207 10.23 -7.83 -10.14
CA LEU A 207 11.08 -7.49 -9.00
C LEU A 207 10.56 -6.27 -8.23
N PHE A 208 10.14 -5.18 -8.91
CA PHE A 208 9.59 -3.99 -8.27
C PHE A 208 8.08 -4.12 -8.03
N ASP A 209 7.32 -4.59 -9.03
CA ASP A 209 5.87 -4.65 -8.98
C ASP A 209 5.36 -5.56 -7.86
N PHE A 210 5.95 -6.75 -7.72
CA PHE A 210 5.58 -7.72 -6.67
C PHE A 210 6.58 -7.78 -5.51
N GLY A 211 7.87 -7.58 -5.78
CA GLY A 211 8.88 -7.60 -4.71
C GLY A 211 8.62 -6.56 -3.61
N CYS A 212 7.97 -5.44 -3.95
CA CYS A 212 7.61 -4.41 -2.98
C CYS A 212 6.64 -4.88 -1.89
N TYR A 213 5.75 -5.84 -2.18
CA TYR A 213 4.79 -6.36 -1.19
C TYR A 213 5.51 -7.11 -0.06
N GLY A 214 6.36 -8.08 -0.43
CA GLY A 214 7.15 -8.81 0.57
C GLY A 214 8.09 -7.90 1.34
N ALA A 215 8.78 -6.97 0.67
CA ALA A 215 9.66 -6.00 1.33
C ALA A 215 8.89 -5.11 2.32
N ASN A 216 7.66 -4.69 1.99
CA ASN A 216 6.80 -3.89 2.85
C ASN A 216 6.37 -4.65 4.11
N LEU A 217 5.86 -5.88 3.97
CA LEU A 217 5.42 -6.72 5.08
C LEU A 217 6.58 -7.09 6.02
N MET A 218 7.75 -7.46 5.45
CA MET A 218 8.93 -7.82 6.23
C MET A 218 9.49 -6.63 7.00
N THR A 219 9.60 -5.46 6.36
CA THR A 219 10.08 -4.23 7.02
C THR A 219 9.17 -3.86 8.19
N TRP A 220 7.87 -3.94 7.99
CA TRP A 220 6.87 -3.68 9.03
C TRP A 220 7.01 -4.63 10.23
N LEU A 221 7.04 -5.94 10.01
CA LEU A 221 7.19 -6.92 11.09
C LEU A 221 8.56 -6.81 11.79
N MET A 222 9.60 -6.39 11.08
CA MET A 222 10.91 -6.13 11.68
C MET A 222 10.99 -4.77 12.40
N GLY A 223 9.86 -4.02 12.49
CA GLY A 223 9.80 -2.73 13.19
C GLY A 223 10.67 -1.66 12.54
N ASN A 224 10.69 -1.61 11.21
CA ASN A 224 11.52 -0.72 10.39
C ASN A 224 13.03 -0.93 10.57
N GLN A 225 13.45 -2.10 11.09
CA GLN A 225 14.86 -2.46 11.12
C GLN A 225 15.35 -2.70 9.69
N ARG A 226 16.39 -1.97 9.27
CA ARG A 226 17.02 -2.18 7.97
C ARG A 226 17.70 -3.55 7.92
N PRO A 227 17.56 -4.29 6.80
CA PRO A 227 18.34 -5.50 6.60
C PRO A 227 19.83 -5.18 6.51
N VAL A 228 20.69 -6.15 6.81
CA VAL A 228 22.15 -6.02 6.68
C VAL A 228 22.62 -6.26 5.25
N ALA A 229 21.89 -7.04 4.48
CA ALA A 229 22.22 -7.31 3.08
C ALA A 229 21.01 -7.84 2.28
N VAL A 230 21.11 -7.68 0.96
CA VAL A 230 20.14 -8.20 -0.01
C VAL A 230 20.90 -8.94 -1.11
N THR A 231 20.34 -10.07 -1.55
CA THR A 231 20.77 -10.82 -2.74
C THR A 231 19.53 -11.12 -3.58
N ALA A 232 19.65 -11.00 -4.91
CA ALA A 232 18.51 -11.28 -5.77
C ALA A 232 18.95 -11.96 -7.08
N ILE A 233 18.03 -12.75 -7.64
CA ILE A 233 18.06 -13.28 -9.00
C ILE A 233 16.80 -12.77 -9.68
N ALA A 234 16.93 -12.32 -10.94
CA ALA A 234 15.80 -11.96 -11.78
C ALA A 234 16.00 -12.54 -13.18
N GLN A 235 14.92 -12.94 -13.80
CA GLN A 235 14.91 -13.58 -15.11
C GLN A 235 13.79 -12.99 -15.98
N SER A 236 13.90 -13.19 -17.31
CA SER A 236 12.84 -12.91 -18.26
C SER A 236 12.48 -14.22 -18.95
N GLU A 237 11.43 -14.87 -18.46
CA GLU A 237 10.90 -16.12 -18.99
C GLU A 237 10.07 -15.89 -20.27
N LYS A 238 9.49 -14.69 -20.39
CA LYS A 238 8.68 -14.26 -21.55
C LYS A 238 9.28 -13.05 -22.27
N PRO A 239 10.53 -13.13 -22.79
CA PRO A 239 11.21 -11.98 -23.38
C PRO A 239 10.50 -11.42 -24.63
N GLY A 240 9.69 -12.23 -25.32
CA GLY A 240 8.86 -11.78 -26.44
C GLY A 240 7.68 -10.89 -26.01
N ILE A 241 7.36 -10.86 -24.73
CA ILE A 241 6.31 -10.04 -24.13
C ILE A 241 6.92 -8.90 -23.30
N TYR A 242 7.87 -9.21 -22.42
CA TYR A 242 8.52 -8.30 -21.48
C TYR A 242 9.98 -8.08 -21.83
N ALA A 243 10.24 -7.51 -23.02
CA ALA A 243 11.58 -7.42 -23.60
C ALA A 243 12.56 -6.54 -22.80
N ARG A 244 12.08 -5.66 -21.92
CA ARG A 244 12.88 -4.64 -21.23
C ARG A 244 12.98 -4.83 -19.72
N VAL A 245 12.21 -5.75 -19.17
CA VAL A 245 12.10 -5.96 -17.72
C VAL A 245 12.07 -7.45 -17.40
N ASP A 246 12.37 -7.77 -16.14
CA ASP A 246 12.20 -9.10 -15.57
C ASP A 246 10.70 -9.43 -15.39
N ASP A 247 10.38 -10.72 -15.47
CA ASP A 247 9.04 -11.24 -15.19
C ASP A 247 9.05 -12.32 -14.08
N GLU A 248 10.24 -12.64 -13.55
CA GLU A 248 10.47 -13.56 -12.45
C GLU A 248 11.61 -13.06 -11.58
N ALA A 249 11.42 -13.00 -10.25
CA ALA A 249 12.47 -12.60 -9.33
C ALA A 249 12.36 -13.27 -7.95
N THR A 250 13.50 -13.67 -7.41
CA THR A 250 13.65 -14.10 -6.01
C THR A 250 14.59 -13.15 -5.29
N ILE A 251 14.15 -12.59 -4.16
CA ILE A 251 14.92 -11.67 -3.33
C ILE A 251 15.16 -12.28 -1.97
N LEU A 252 16.43 -12.40 -1.56
CA LEU A 252 16.84 -12.82 -0.23
C LEU A 252 17.20 -11.59 0.60
N VAL A 253 16.51 -11.39 1.71
CA VAL A 253 16.69 -10.26 2.63
C VAL A 253 17.32 -10.77 3.93
N GLN A 254 18.53 -10.34 4.25
CA GLN A 254 19.23 -10.76 5.46
C GLN A 254 19.08 -9.70 6.54
N TYR A 255 18.42 -10.04 7.65
CA TYR A 255 18.40 -9.27 8.89
C TYR A 255 19.45 -9.83 9.88
N PRO A 256 19.81 -9.11 10.97
CA PRO A 256 20.79 -9.60 11.94
C PRO A 256 20.45 -10.98 12.55
N LYS A 257 19.17 -11.28 12.75
CA LYS A 257 18.71 -12.53 13.38
C LYS A 257 17.63 -13.27 12.58
N ALA A 258 17.25 -12.77 11.40
CA ALA A 258 16.19 -13.35 10.57
C ALA A 258 16.57 -13.32 9.09
N GLN A 259 15.89 -14.13 8.30
CA GLN A 259 15.97 -14.13 6.84
C GLN A 259 14.59 -13.94 6.23
N GLY A 260 14.52 -13.14 5.17
CA GLY A 260 13.35 -13.02 4.32
C GLY A 260 13.61 -13.63 2.93
N VAL A 261 12.59 -14.24 2.37
CA VAL A 261 12.53 -14.68 0.96
C VAL A 261 11.31 -14.05 0.32
N ILE A 262 11.50 -13.36 -0.80
CA ILE A 262 10.42 -12.75 -1.57
C ILE A 262 10.43 -13.40 -2.96
N GLU A 263 9.34 -14.03 -3.31
CA GLU A 263 9.06 -14.57 -4.65
C GLU A 263 8.13 -13.60 -5.37
N ALA A 264 8.61 -12.99 -6.43
CA ALA A 264 7.91 -11.96 -7.20
C ALA A 264 7.77 -12.41 -8.65
N SER A 265 6.53 -12.67 -9.13
CA SER A 265 6.35 -13.36 -10.40
C SER A 265 5.20 -12.82 -11.24
N TRP A 266 5.44 -12.75 -12.56
CA TRP A 266 4.42 -12.60 -13.60
C TRP A 266 4.19 -13.90 -14.39
N ASN A 267 4.61 -15.06 -13.81
CA ASN A 267 4.58 -16.37 -14.50
C ASN A 267 3.70 -17.41 -13.79
N TRP A 268 3.03 -17.06 -12.72
CA TRP A 268 2.20 -18.02 -12.01
C TRP A 268 0.85 -18.23 -12.69
N PRO A 269 0.27 -19.45 -12.66
CA PRO A 269 -0.99 -19.74 -13.34
C PRO A 269 -2.19 -19.03 -12.71
N TYR A 270 -2.08 -18.61 -11.45
CA TYR A 270 -3.13 -17.92 -10.68
C TYR A 270 -2.51 -16.82 -9.82
N SER A 271 -3.31 -15.80 -9.51
CA SER A 271 -2.91 -14.76 -8.55
C SER A 271 -2.71 -15.33 -7.17
N ARG A 272 -1.60 -14.93 -6.52
CA ARG A 272 -1.25 -15.33 -5.17
C ARG A 272 -0.59 -14.16 -4.45
N LYS A 273 -1.01 -13.92 -3.20
CA LYS A 273 -0.37 -12.98 -2.27
C LYS A 273 -0.42 -13.61 -0.89
N ASP A 274 0.59 -14.41 -0.57
CA ASP A 274 0.73 -15.15 0.67
C ASP A 274 1.92 -14.64 1.47
N PHE A 275 1.82 -14.72 2.79
CA PHE A 275 2.88 -14.30 3.68
C PHE A 275 3.03 -15.26 4.85
N GLU A 276 4.23 -15.78 5.04
CA GLU A 276 4.57 -16.76 6.07
C GLU A 276 5.57 -16.16 7.06
N VAL A 277 5.35 -16.35 8.35
CA VAL A 277 6.23 -15.89 9.42
C VAL A 277 6.53 -17.04 10.37
N TYR A 278 7.80 -17.38 10.50
CA TYR A 278 8.31 -18.43 11.36
C TYR A 278 9.14 -17.80 12.50
N GLY A 279 8.71 -18.01 13.72
CA GLY A 279 9.42 -17.64 14.94
C GLY A 279 10.12 -18.82 15.59
N GLU A 280 10.72 -18.60 16.75
CA GLU A 280 11.41 -19.65 17.52
C GLU A 280 10.49 -20.77 18.02
N LYS A 281 9.22 -20.43 18.27
CA LYS A 281 8.27 -21.30 19.00
C LYS A 281 7.04 -21.64 18.20
N GLY A 282 6.85 -21.05 17.00
CA GLY A 282 5.68 -21.26 16.20
C GLY A 282 5.70 -20.47 14.90
N TYR A 283 4.61 -20.52 14.16
CA TYR A 283 4.46 -19.82 12.89
C TYR A 283 3.02 -19.36 12.64
N ALA A 284 2.89 -18.39 11.75
CA ALA A 284 1.63 -17.93 11.18
C ALA A 284 1.78 -17.78 9.67
N ILE A 285 0.78 -18.23 8.90
CA ILE A 285 0.76 -18.24 7.44
C ILE A 285 -0.54 -17.58 6.98
N ALA A 286 -0.44 -16.42 6.35
CA ALA A 286 -1.54 -15.79 5.63
C ALA A 286 -1.60 -16.34 4.20
N THR A 287 -2.77 -16.84 3.79
CA THR A 287 -3.07 -17.24 2.41
C THR A 287 -4.08 -16.26 1.83
N GLY A 288 -3.56 -15.18 1.24
CA GLY A 288 -4.37 -14.03 0.85
C GLY A 288 -4.99 -13.28 2.04
N GLY A 289 -6.04 -12.48 1.77
CA GLY A 289 -6.61 -11.53 2.74
C GLY A 289 -7.40 -12.15 3.90
N GLU A 290 -7.99 -13.33 3.71
CA GLU A 290 -8.91 -13.94 4.67
C GLU A 290 -8.40 -15.29 5.22
N GLY A 291 -7.41 -15.91 4.59
CA GLY A 291 -6.88 -17.21 5.03
C GLY A 291 -5.77 -17.04 6.07
N LEU A 292 -5.86 -17.78 7.18
CA LEU A 292 -4.82 -17.80 8.22
C LEU A 292 -4.65 -19.20 8.79
N ARG A 293 -3.42 -19.69 8.78
CA ARG A 293 -3.01 -20.94 9.43
C ARG A 293 -1.95 -20.66 10.45
N VAL A 294 -2.04 -21.25 11.63
CA VAL A 294 -1.11 -21.01 12.72
C VAL A 294 -0.71 -22.31 13.42
N ARG A 295 0.52 -22.39 13.90
CA ARG A 295 0.94 -23.37 14.88
C ARG A 295 1.76 -22.70 15.97
N LEU A 296 1.20 -22.62 17.15
CA LEU A 296 1.73 -21.90 18.29
C LEU A 296 1.99 -22.85 19.47
N PRO A 297 2.75 -22.45 20.50
CA PRO A 297 2.98 -23.27 21.68
C PRO A 297 1.68 -23.82 22.29
N GLY A 298 1.70 -25.09 22.65
CA GLY A 298 0.53 -25.81 23.22
C GLY A 298 -0.39 -26.45 22.18
N GLN A 299 -0.27 -26.10 20.89
CA GLN A 299 -1.07 -26.73 19.83
C GLN A 299 -0.45 -28.06 19.38
N ARG A 300 -1.28 -29.10 19.23
CA ARG A 300 -0.86 -30.42 18.73
C ARG A 300 -0.67 -30.48 17.22
N ALA A 301 -1.41 -29.64 16.49
CA ALA A 301 -1.39 -29.57 15.02
C ALA A 301 -1.54 -28.10 14.57
N GLU A 302 -1.32 -27.83 13.28
CA GLU A 302 -1.67 -26.56 12.65
C GLU A 302 -3.19 -26.34 12.73
N GLU A 303 -3.59 -25.11 13.01
CA GLU A 303 -4.99 -24.68 13.08
C GLU A 303 -5.27 -23.64 12.00
N THR A 304 -6.40 -23.76 11.32
CA THR A 304 -6.96 -22.70 10.48
C THR A 304 -7.76 -21.76 11.37
N ARG A 305 -7.50 -20.46 11.25
CA ARG A 305 -8.21 -19.40 11.99
C ARG A 305 -8.88 -18.44 11.03
N LYS A 306 -10.01 -17.87 11.45
CA LYS A 306 -10.59 -16.72 10.78
C LYS A 306 -9.97 -15.46 11.40
N PRO A 307 -9.34 -14.58 10.59
CA PRO A 307 -8.83 -13.32 11.10
C PRO A 307 -9.97 -12.40 11.57
N GLY A 308 -9.67 -11.56 12.57
CA GLY A 308 -10.57 -10.51 13.05
C GLY A 308 -10.74 -9.39 12.03
N GLU A 309 -11.77 -8.56 12.20
CA GLU A 309 -11.97 -7.37 11.38
C GLU A 309 -10.89 -6.32 11.66
N LEU A 310 -10.48 -5.57 10.63
CA LEU A 310 -9.64 -4.40 10.79
C LEU A 310 -10.44 -3.25 11.44
N PRO A 311 -9.77 -2.33 12.15
CA PRO A 311 -10.43 -1.11 12.63
C PRO A 311 -11.12 -0.37 11.48
N ALA A 312 -12.30 0.21 11.70
CA ALA A 312 -13.09 0.84 10.64
C ALA A 312 -12.32 1.92 9.85
N ALA A 313 -11.45 2.68 10.52
CA ALA A 313 -10.59 3.69 9.87
C ALA A 313 -9.46 3.07 9.02
N GLU A 314 -9.20 1.77 9.18
CA GLU A 314 -8.13 1.01 8.52
C GLU A 314 -8.70 -0.14 7.67
N SER A 315 -10.00 -0.11 7.38
CA SER A 315 -10.67 -1.18 6.62
C SER A 315 -10.38 -1.13 5.12
N ASP A 316 -10.05 0.05 4.60
CA ASP A 316 -9.74 0.28 3.18
C ASP A 316 -8.95 1.59 2.99
N SER A 317 -8.39 1.76 1.78
CA SER A 317 -7.55 2.91 1.44
C SER A 317 -8.28 4.26 1.53
N ILE A 318 -9.56 4.31 1.20
CA ILE A 318 -10.34 5.56 1.24
C ILE A 318 -10.66 5.95 2.68
N SER A 319 -11.05 4.98 3.52
CA SER A 319 -11.28 5.21 4.96
C SER A 319 -10.01 5.71 5.64
N TYR A 320 -8.87 5.12 5.32
CA TYR A 320 -7.57 5.55 5.85
C TYR A 320 -7.20 6.95 5.35
N LEU A 321 -7.33 7.21 4.04
CA LEU A 321 -7.03 8.51 3.43
C LEU A 321 -7.89 9.64 4.03
N THR A 322 -9.20 9.41 4.21
CA THR A 322 -10.11 10.40 4.81
C THR A 322 -9.75 10.71 6.25
N GLY A 323 -9.42 9.69 7.05
CA GLY A 323 -8.96 9.86 8.43
C GLY A 323 -7.65 10.65 8.51
N MET A 324 -6.69 10.30 7.66
CA MET A 324 -5.40 10.98 7.54
C MET A 324 -5.56 12.44 7.10
N ALA A 325 -6.36 12.71 6.05
CA ALA A 325 -6.60 14.07 5.53
C ALA A 325 -7.23 14.98 6.59
N ARG A 326 -8.07 14.42 7.46
CA ARG A 326 -8.70 15.13 8.59
C ARG A 326 -7.81 15.20 9.84
N GLY A 327 -6.57 14.75 9.76
CA GLY A 327 -5.62 14.80 10.88
C GLY A 327 -5.99 13.89 12.07
N LYS A 328 -6.86 12.90 11.87
CA LYS A 328 -7.25 11.96 12.94
C LYS A 328 -6.07 11.10 13.39
N PHE A 329 -5.15 10.80 12.47
CA PHE A 329 -3.92 10.06 12.73
C PHE A 329 -2.88 10.37 11.63
N LYS A 330 -1.63 10.00 11.88
CA LYS A 330 -0.55 10.02 10.89
C LYS A 330 -0.38 8.62 10.29
N PRO A 331 0.03 8.50 9.01
CA PRO A 331 0.34 7.19 8.42
C PRO A 331 1.37 6.42 9.26
N SER A 332 1.07 5.17 9.54
CA SER A 332 1.92 4.29 10.35
C SER A 332 1.99 2.88 9.75
N GLY A 333 2.92 2.07 10.23
CA GLY A 333 3.08 0.69 9.80
C GLY A 333 3.29 0.57 8.29
N LEU A 334 2.53 -0.29 7.65
CA LEU A 334 2.62 -0.62 6.21
C LEU A 334 2.49 0.61 5.29
N ASN A 335 1.68 1.61 5.69
CA ASN A 335 1.42 2.81 4.90
C ASN A 335 2.44 3.94 5.10
N SER A 336 3.30 3.87 6.12
CA SER A 336 4.19 4.98 6.50
C SER A 336 5.32 5.21 5.49
N LEU A 337 5.77 6.45 5.37
CA LEU A 337 6.97 6.78 4.60
C LEU A 337 8.21 6.08 5.16
N GLU A 338 8.32 5.96 6.50
CA GLU A 338 9.46 5.31 7.14
C GLU A 338 9.61 3.87 6.67
N ASN A 339 8.53 3.08 6.70
CA ASN A 339 8.52 1.72 6.19
C ASN A 339 8.87 1.68 4.70
N ASN A 340 8.26 2.53 3.90
CA ASN A 340 8.34 2.48 2.44
C ASN A 340 9.66 3.04 1.86
N VAL A 341 10.36 3.89 2.56
CA VAL A 341 11.74 4.27 2.22
C VAL A 341 12.67 3.05 2.30
N ILE A 342 12.53 2.23 3.35
CA ILE A 342 13.31 1.00 3.50
C ILE A 342 12.92 -0.02 2.42
N VAL A 343 11.64 -0.10 2.04
CA VAL A 343 11.20 -0.92 0.89
C VAL A 343 11.95 -0.53 -0.38
N VAL A 344 12.04 0.76 -0.71
CA VAL A 344 12.78 1.22 -1.89
C VAL A 344 14.27 0.90 -1.78
N GLU A 345 14.87 1.03 -0.59
CA GLU A 345 16.26 0.65 -0.34
C GLU A 345 16.49 -0.85 -0.63
N ILE A 346 15.57 -1.73 -0.18
CA ILE A 346 15.62 -3.18 -0.45
C ILE A 346 15.50 -3.46 -1.95
N LEU A 347 14.52 -2.85 -2.63
CA LEU A 347 14.30 -3.06 -4.07
C LEU A 347 15.48 -2.56 -4.91
N GLN A 348 16.06 -1.41 -4.58
CA GLN A 348 17.25 -0.91 -5.26
C GLN A 348 18.46 -1.81 -5.01
N ALA A 349 18.67 -2.31 -3.79
CA ALA A 349 19.71 -3.28 -3.48
C ALA A 349 19.50 -4.61 -4.23
N ALA A 350 18.26 -5.07 -4.35
CA ALA A 350 17.91 -6.26 -5.14
C ALA A 350 18.25 -6.06 -6.62
N ARG A 351 17.85 -4.94 -7.22
CA ARG A 351 18.19 -4.58 -8.61
C ARG A 351 19.70 -4.51 -8.82
N GLU A 352 20.44 -3.92 -7.88
CA GLU A 352 21.90 -3.87 -7.94
C GLU A 352 22.53 -5.27 -7.78
N SER A 353 21.97 -6.14 -6.93
CA SER A 353 22.40 -7.53 -6.79
C SER A 353 22.22 -8.31 -8.11
N VAL A 354 21.08 -8.17 -8.77
CA VAL A 354 20.82 -8.77 -10.10
C VAL A 354 21.85 -8.27 -11.12
N ARG A 355 22.10 -6.97 -11.18
CA ARG A 355 23.03 -6.35 -12.12
C ARG A 355 24.50 -6.82 -11.92
N THR A 356 24.93 -7.03 -10.68
CA THR A 356 26.32 -7.33 -10.33
C THR A 356 26.60 -8.81 -10.08
N GLY A 357 25.55 -9.62 -9.89
CA GLY A 357 25.66 -11.01 -9.45
C GLY A 357 26.22 -11.15 -8.01
N ARG A 358 26.15 -10.09 -7.19
CA ARG A 358 26.74 -10.03 -5.85
C ARG A 358 25.73 -9.66 -4.78
N LYS A 359 26.00 -10.13 -3.57
CA LYS A 359 25.29 -9.64 -2.37
C LYS A 359 25.58 -8.15 -2.18
N VAL A 360 24.54 -7.36 -1.96
CA VAL A 360 24.63 -5.93 -1.66
C VAL A 360 24.46 -5.72 -0.15
N THR A 361 25.49 -5.16 0.48
CA THR A 361 25.41 -4.76 1.90
C THR A 361 24.64 -3.46 2.01
N MET A 362 23.67 -3.41 2.91
CA MET A 362 22.91 -2.19 3.21
C MET A 362 23.63 -1.38 4.30
N ALA A 363 23.61 -0.06 4.15
CA ALA A 363 24.24 0.83 5.12
C ALA A 363 23.53 0.71 6.49
N ALA A 364 24.30 0.46 7.55
CA ALA A 364 23.83 0.68 8.91
C ALA A 364 23.61 2.19 9.13
N GLN A 365 22.48 2.56 9.70
CA GLN A 365 22.29 3.93 10.25
C GLN A 365 22.70 3.95 11.70
#